data_293439e0a5ac42edcc9eadc598b52be6
#
_entry.id   293439e0a5ac42edcc9eadc598b52be6
#
_cell.length_a   1.000
_cell.length_b   1.000
_cell.length_c   1.000
_cell.angle_alpha   90.00
_cell.angle_beta   90.00
_cell.angle_gamma   90.00
#
_symmetry.space_group_name_H-M   'P 1'
#
loop_
_entity.id
_entity.type
_entity.pdbx_description
1 polymer ?
#
loop_
_entity_poly.entity_id
_entity_poly.type
_entity_poly.pdbx_seq_one_letter_code
_entity_poly.pdbx_strand_id
1 'polypeptide(L)'
;MEPGSGQEFCAASNCESNSTILLSGQNLCLEHFFVKCYEWLDWIESIARSRRLETEIAAKAHALLRECANQTLLVCLCQQSLNNLERSRLLEILLRCGDLQVQLDRPALQLT
;
A
#
# COMPACT_ATOMS: atom_id res chain seq x y z
N MET A 1 0.01 2.04 -32.76
CA MET A 1 0.33 1.98 -32.13
C MET A 1 0.21 1.98 -31.05
N GLU A 2 0.36 1.53 -30.44
CA GLU A 2 0.20 1.43 -29.55
C GLU A 2 0.76 2.03 -28.81
N PRO A 3 0.48 2.27 -28.71
CA PRO A 3 0.76 3.24 -28.18
C PRO A 3 1.08 3.10 -26.90
N GLY A 4 0.72 3.27 -26.24
CA GLY A 4 0.92 3.19 -24.98
C GLY A 4 2.07 2.50 -24.50
N SER A 5 2.72 1.97 -25.33
CA SER A 5 3.76 1.23 -24.89
C SER A 5 4.64 2.02 -24.05
N GLY A 6 4.96 1.75 -22.98
CA GLY A 6 5.87 2.39 -22.13
C GLY A 6 5.46 3.65 -21.54
N GLN A 7 4.36 4.19 -21.95
CA GLN A 7 3.98 5.40 -21.41
C GLN A 7 2.76 5.22 -20.69
N GLU A 8 2.78 4.87 -19.46
CA GLU A 8 1.59 4.67 -18.70
C GLU A 8 1.40 5.81 -17.75
N PHE A 9 0.24 6.33 -17.70
CA PHE A 9 -0.06 7.42 -16.81
C PHE A 9 -0.75 6.90 -15.56
N CYS A 10 -0.70 7.69 -14.51
CA CYS A 10 -1.34 7.36 -13.27
C CYS A 10 -2.82 7.11 -13.48
N ALA A 11 -3.34 6.07 -12.86
CA ALA A 11 -4.74 5.71 -13.02
C ALA A 11 -5.70 6.61 -12.24
N ALA A 12 -5.18 7.46 -11.38
CA ALA A 12 -6.06 8.33 -10.60
C ALA A 12 -6.73 9.34 -11.51
N SER A 13 -7.95 9.70 -11.18
CA SER A 13 -8.70 10.62 -12.00
C SER A 13 -7.99 11.94 -12.16
N ASN A 14 -8.00 12.45 -13.37
CA ASN A 14 -7.42 13.74 -13.65
C ASN A 14 -5.92 13.86 -13.35
N CYS A 15 -5.22 12.76 -13.28
CA CYS A 15 -3.80 12.79 -13.05
C CYS A 15 -3.07 12.48 -14.34
N GLU A 16 -2.19 13.36 -14.76
CA GLU A 16 -1.44 13.15 -15.97
C GLU A 16 0.03 12.85 -15.71
N SER A 17 0.37 12.56 -14.47
CA SER A 17 1.74 12.21 -14.14
C SER A 17 2.07 10.83 -14.62
N ASN A 18 3.33 10.59 -14.94
CA ASN A 18 3.73 9.28 -15.37
C ASN A 18 3.63 8.33 -14.19
N SER A 19 3.22 7.12 -14.43
CA SER A 19 3.13 6.17 -13.37
C SER A 19 4.48 5.50 -13.21
N THR A 20 4.84 5.17 -12.01
CA THR A 20 6.07 4.47 -11.74
C THR A 20 5.82 3.27 -10.86
N ILE A 21 4.64 3.10 -10.35
CA ILE A 21 4.37 2.08 -9.36
C ILE A 21 3.09 1.36 -9.70
N LEU A 22 3.14 0.05 -9.67
CA LEU A 22 1.94 -0.76 -9.90
C LEU A 22 1.39 -1.18 -8.57
N LEU A 23 0.13 -0.92 -8.33
CA LEU A 23 -0.50 -1.30 -7.08
C LEU A 23 -1.91 -1.80 -7.38
N SER A 24 -2.18 -3.04 -7.03
CA SER A 24 -3.49 -3.65 -7.26
C SER A 24 -3.90 -3.55 -8.71
N GLY A 25 -2.99 -3.75 -9.63
CA GLY A 25 -3.30 -3.71 -11.03
C GLY A 25 -3.41 -2.32 -11.62
N GLN A 26 -3.17 -1.28 -10.84
CA GLN A 26 -3.26 0.07 -11.33
C GLN A 26 -1.89 0.72 -11.31
N ASN A 27 -1.60 1.50 -12.36
CA ASN A 27 -0.34 2.21 -12.42
C ASN A 27 -0.53 3.56 -11.77
N LEU A 28 0.30 3.90 -10.81
CA LEU A 28 0.16 5.13 -10.05
C LEU A 28 1.45 5.92 -10.03
N CYS A 29 1.33 7.23 -9.96
CA CYS A 29 2.49 8.06 -9.70
C CYS A 29 2.78 7.96 -8.20
N LEU A 30 3.93 8.46 -7.78
CA LEU A 30 4.34 8.33 -6.39
C LEU A 30 3.35 8.98 -5.44
N GLU A 31 2.84 10.16 -5.81
CA GLU A 31 1.90 10.84 -4.95
C GLU A 31 0.63 10.04 -4.73
N HIS A 32 0.07 9.50 -5.80
CA HIS A 32 -1.17 8.72 -5.66
C HIS A 32 -0.90 7.34 -5.08
N PHE A 33 0.33 6.84 -5.21
CA PHE A 33 0.70 5.63 -4.52
C PHE A 33 0.63 5.87 -3.00
N PHE A 34 1.13 7.01 -2.53
CA PHE A 34 1.05 7.32 -1.10
C PHE A 34 -0.41 7.40 -0.67
N VAL A 35 -1.25 8.08 -1.44
CA VAL A 35 -2.66 8.22 -1.09
C VAL A 35 -3.31 6.85 -0.97
N LYS A 36 -3.05 5.98 -1.94
CA LYS A 36 -3.67 4.66 -1.94
C LYS A 36 -3.16 3.82 -0.77
N CYS A 37 -1.88 3.90 -0.46
CA CYS A 37 -1.33 3.16 0.67
C CYS A 37 -1.97 3.61 1.97
N TYR A 38 -2.13 4.92 2.16
CA TYR A 38 -2.73 5.41 3.39
C TYR A 38 -4.20 4.98 3.48
N GLU A 39 -4.92 4.99 2.37
CA GLU A 39 -6.30 4.52 2.38
C GLU A 39 -6.37 3.06 2.77
N TRP A 40 -5.49 2.23 2.20
CA TRP A 40 -5.50 0.82 2.52
C TRP A 40 -5.13 0.58 3.97
N LEU A 41 -4.10 1.30 4.46
CA LEU A 41 -3.66 1.10 5.84
C LEU A 41 -4.73 1.54 6.83
N ASP A 42 -5.47 2.60 6.53
CA ASP A 42 -6.55 3.04 7.39
C ASP A 42 -7.65 1.99 7.44
N TRP A 43 -7.98 1.40 6.28
CA TRP A 43 -9.00 0.37 6.25
C TRP A 43 -8.54 -0.87 7.02
N ILE A 44 -7.29 -1.29 6.82
CA ILE A 44 -6.75 -2.45 7.51
C ILE A 44 -6.73 -2.21 9.02
N GLU A 45 -6.40 -0.99 9.42
CA GLU A 45 -6.39 -0.68 10.83
C GLU A 45 -7.79 -0.79 11.42
N SER A 46 -8.80 -0.33 10.70
CA SER A 46 -10.15 -0.43 11.19
C SER A 46 -10.58 -1.88 11.33
N ILE A 47 -10.14 -2.74 10.40
CA ILE A 47 -10.46 -4.16 10.46
C ILE A 47 -9.75 -4.77 11.67
N ALA A 48 -8.49 -4.44 11.89
CA ALA A 48 -7.72 -5.01 13.00
C ALA A 48 -8.33 -4.62 14.34
N ARG A 49 -8.93 -3.43 14.41
CA ARG A 49 -9.52 -3.00 15.67
C ARG A 49 -10.86 -3.62 15.92
N SER A 50 -11.55 -4.08 14.88
CA SER A 50 -12.91 -4.53 15.06
C SER A 50 -13.03 -5.86 15.76
N ARG A 51 -11.98 -6.66 15.81
CA ARG A 51 -12.06 -7.95 16.46
C ARG A 51 -13.02 -8.91 15.85
N ARG A 52 -13.77 -8.55 14.84
CA ARG A 52 -14.62 -9.45 14.18
C ARG A 52 -14.06 -9.69 12.86
N LEU A 53 -13.00 -10.48 12.74
CA LEU A 53 -12.38 -10.73 11.48
C LEU A 53 -12.95 -11.95 10.84
N GLU A 54 -13.81 -11.74 9.86
CA GLU A 54 -14.28 -12.86 9.10
C GLU A 54 -13.16 -13.31 8.21
N THR A 55 -13.10 -14.57 7.88
CA THR A 55 -11.99 -15.15 7.17
C THR A 55 -11.70 -14.43 5.86
N GLU A 56 -12.75 -14.10 5.10
CA GLU A 56 -12.52 -13.44 3.84
C GLU A 56 -11.98 -12.04 3.98
N ILE A 57 -12.47 -11.32 4.97
CA ILE A 57 -12.01 -9.96 5.21
C ILE A 57 -10.58 -9.99 5.71
N ALA A 58 -10.28 -10.92 6.60
CA ALA A 58 -8.92 -11.05 7.10
C ALA A 58 -7.95 -11.40 5.98
N ALA A 59 -8.36 -12.29 5.08
CA ALA A 59 -7.50 -12.68 3.97
C ALA A 59 -7.24 -11.48 3.05
N LYS A 60 -8.27 -10.67 2.81
CA LYS A 60 -8.13 -9.51 1.97
C LYS A 60 -7.21 -8.49 2.63
N ALA A 61 -7.36 -8.28 3.94
CA ALA A 61 -6.51 -7.36 4.66
C ALA A 61 -5.05 -7.78 4.61
N HIS A 62 -4.79 -9.08 4.79
CA HIS A 62 -3.42 -9.59 4.71
C HIS A 62 -2.86 -9.42 3.30
N ALA A 63 -3.67 -9.67 2.28
CA ALA A 63 -3.20 -9.55 0.90
C ALA A 63 -2.86 -8.10 0.56
N LEU A 64 -3.70 -7.17 0.95
CA LEU A 64 -3.45 -5.76 0.69
C LEU A 64 -2.24 -5.26 1.47
N LEU A 65 -2.10 -5.72 2.71
CA LEU A 65 -0.98 -5.31 3.53
C LEU A 65 0.34 -5.81 2.93
N ARG A 66 0.34 -7.05 2.45
CA ARG A 66 1.53 -7.61 1.85
C ARG A 66 1.88 -6.87 0.57
N GLU A 67 0.90 -6.57 -0.24
CA GLU A 67 1.17 -5.86 -1.48
C GLU A 67 1.68 -4.45 -1.20
N CYS A 68 1.08 -3.76 -0.23
CA CYS A 68 1.51 -2.42 0.13
C CYS A 68 2.97 -2.44 0.59
N ALA A 69 3.32 -3.38 1.45
CA ALA A 69 4.68 -3.47 1.96
C ALA A 69 5.68 -3.81 0.87
N ASN A 70 5.33 -4.75 -0.01
CA ASN A 70 6.23 -5.15 -1.07
C ASN A 70 6.46 -4.02 -2.07
N GLN A 71 5.41 -3.33 -2.48
CA GLN A 71 5.56 -2.25 -3.43
C GLN A 71 6.31 -1.07 -2.82
N THR A 72 6.06 -0.78 -1.54
CA THR A 72 6.78 0.29 -0.86
C THR A 72 8.27 -0.03 -0.80
N LEU A 73 8.59 -1.28 -0.51
CA LEU A 73 9.99 -1.67 -0.46
C LEU A 73 10.64 -1.57 -1.83
N LEU A 74 9.92 -1.96 -2.89
CA LEU A 74 10.45 -1.85 -4.23
C LEU A 74 10.70 -0.39 -4.60
N VAL A 75 9.83 0.51 -4.20
CA VAL A 75 10.03 1.92 -4.46
C VAL A 75 11.28 2.40 -3.75
N CYS A 76 11.47 2.00 -2.49
CA CYS A 76 12.65 2.38 -1.74
C CYS A 76 13.94 1.90 -2.41
N LEU A 77 13.90 0.71 -2.96
CA LEU A 77 15.10 0.13 -3.53
C LEU A 77 15.38 0.58 -4.95
N CYS A 78 14.34 0.88 -5.72
CA CYS A 78 14.50 1.18 -7.12
C CYS A 78 14.48 2.64 -7.51
N GLN A 79 13.85 3.48 -6.72
CA GLN A 79 13.77 4.89 -7.05
C GLN A 79 15.00 5.59 -6.48
N GLN A 80 15.73 6.26 -7.35
CA GLN A 80 16.94 6.89 -6.88
C GLN A 80 16.83 8.38 -6.67
N SER A 81 15.76 8.98 -7.10
CA SER A 81 15.60 10.42 -6.98
C SER A 81 14.63 10.84 -5.90
N LEU A 82 14.45 10.01 -4.89
CA LEU A 82 13.53 10.35 -3.83
C LEU A 82 14.12 11.42 -2.93
N ASN A 83 13.31 12.37 -2.54
CA ASN A 83 13.76 13.38 -1.59
C ASN A 83 13.56 12.85 -0.17
N ASN A 84 14.00 13.61 0.81
CA ASN A 84 13.94 13.15 2.19
C ASN A 84 12.52 12.96 2.70
N LEU A 85 11.60 13.81 2.27
CA LEU A 85 10.22 13.68 2.70
C LEU A 85 9.62 12.40 2.14
N GLU A 86 9.90 12.10 0.88
CA GLU A 86 9.37 10.89 0.25
C GLU A 86 9.93 9.65 0.93
N ARG A 87 11.22 9.67 1.27
CA ARG A 87 11.81 8.53 1.95
C ARG A 87 11.20 8.35 3.32
N SER A 88 10.93 9.44 4.03
CA SER A 88 10.32 9.37 5.34
C SER A 88 8.93 8.76 5.25
N ARG A 89 8.17 9.15 4.21
CA ARG A 89 6.82 8.60 4.07
C ARG A 89 6.87 7.12 3.75
N LEU A 90 7.81 6.69 2.92
CA LEU A 90 7.92 5.28 2.60
C LEU A 90 8.28 4.46 3.83
N LEU A 91 9.19 5.00 4.67
CA LEU A 91 9.54 4.30 5.89
C LEU A 91 8.38 4.24 6.86
N GLU A 92 7.59 5.31 6.93
CA GLU A 92 6.42 5.33 7.78
C GLU A 92 5.43 4.26 7.34
N ILE A 93 5.23 4.13 6.05
CA ILE A 93 4.32 3.11 5.52
C ILE A 93 4.83 1.72 5.88
N LEU A 94 6.13 1.48 5.74
CA LEU A 94 6.69 0.16 6.08
C LEU A 94 6.53 -0.15 7.56
N LEU A 95 6.77 0.84 8.41
CA LEU A 95 6.63 0.62 9.85
C LEU A 95 5.18 0.35 10.21
N ARG A 96 4.27 1.06 9.56
CA ARG A 96 2.86 0.85 9.82
C ARG A 96 2.41 -0.52 9.33
N CYS A 97 2.95 -0.98 8.20
CA CYS A 97 2.65 -2.31 7.71
C CYS A 97 3.10 -3.36 8.72
N GLY A 98 4.27 -3.19 9.32
CA GLY A 98 4.76 -4.13 10.31
C GLY A 98 3.87 -4.17 11.55
N ASP A 99 3.44 -3.01 12.03
CA ASP A 99 2.57 -2.96 13.19
C ASP A 99 1.23 -3.61 12.90
N LEU A 100 0.66 -3.34 11.74
CA LEU A 100 -0.63 -3.91 11.40
C LEU A 100 -0.54 -5.42 11.16
N GLN A 101 0.60 -5.89 10.65
CA GLN A 101 0.79 -7.31 10.47
C GLN A 101 0.74 -8.01 11.83
N VAL A 102 1.39 -7.44 12.83
CA VAL A 102 1.38 -8.00 14.17
C VAL A 102 -0.04 -8.00 14.73
N GLN A 103 -0.79 -6.91 14.51
CA GLN A 103 -2.14 -6.85 15.02
C GLN A 103 -3.05 -7.86 14.33
N LEU A 104 -2.91 -8.05 13.02
CA LEU A 104 -3.74 -9.01 12.32
C LEU A 104 -3.40 -10.44 12.69
N ASP A 105 -2.13 -10.69 13.02
CA ASP A 105 -1.73 -12.05 13.35
C ASP A 105 -2.07 -12.41 14.81
N ARG A 106 -2.48 -11.45 15.60
CA ARG A 106 -2.75 -11.71 17.00
C ARG A 106 -4.02 -12.52 17.14
N PRO A 107 -4.00 -13.62 17.82
CA PRO A 107 -5.18 -14.46 17.95
C PRO A 107 -6.28 -13.72 18.65
N ALA A 108 -7.46 -13.83 18.09
CA ALA A 108 -8.57 -13.13 18.63
C ALA A 108 -8.85 -13.49 20.02
N LEU A 109 -8.60 -14.70 20.46
CA LEU A 109 -8.95 -15.05 21.70
C LEU A 109 -8.13 -14.61 22.72
N GLN A 110 -7.22 -14.02 22.46
CA GLN A 110 -6.48 -13.59 23.40
C GLN A 110 -7.17 -12.83 24.31
N LEU A 111 -8.14 -12.48 24.03
CA LEU A 111 -8.83 -11.72 24.77
C LEU A 111 -9.25 -12.27 25.87
N THR A 112 -9.40 -13.02 25.90
CA THR A 112 -9.95 -13.62 26.99
C THR A 112 -9.41 -13.26 28.08
#